data_f1d6e18f50cb2263cad8bdc2cab3dad0
#
_entry.id   f1d6e18f50cb2263cad8bdc2cab3dad0
#
_cell.length_a   1.000
_cell.length_b   1.000
_cell.length_c   1.000
_cell.angle_alpha   90.00
_cell.angle_beta   90.00
_cell.angle_gamma   90.00
#
_symmetry.space_group_name_H-M   'P 1'
#
loop_
_entity.id
_entity.type
_entity.pdbx_description
1 polymer ?
#
loop_
_entity_poly.entity_id
_entity_poly.type
_entity_poly.pdbx_seq_one_letter_code
_entity_poly.pdbx_strand_id
1 'polypeptide(L)'
;MKVLRYMLVVSALVVLAGCATREPLEPRELRYAAPAEQTFRHAVELMIAQGYVVKHADLALGRAEASLARWPEYRLRLQVSEEGGGSRVRVSALRGNQPLPPYVLDPWLVELQHTLGEAP
;
A
#
# COMPACT_ATOMS: atom_id res chain seq x y z
N MET A 1 39.33 33.00 11.23
CA MET A 1 39.34 32.10 10.06
C MET A 1 38.94 30.66 10.39
N LYS A 2 39.47 30.08 11.46
CA LYS A 2 39.05 28.71 11.88
C LYS A 2 37.61 28.63 12.31
N VAL A 3 37.06 29.63 12.98
CA VAL A 3 35.66 29.69 13.41
C VAL A 3 34.69 29.73 12.24
N LEU A 4 35.02 30.45 11.16
CA LEU A 4 34.21 30.51 9.94
C LEU A 4 34.15 29.16 9.22
N ARG A 5 35.26 28.41 9.21
CA ARG A 5 35.30 27.03 8.67
C ARG A 5 34.46 26.07 9.46
N TYR A 6 34.48 26.16 10.78
CA TYR A 6 33.64 25.32 11.65
C TYR A 6 32.16 25.65 11.50
N MET A 7 31.82 26.92 11.37
CA MET A 7 30.43 27.34 11.12
C MET A 7 29.89 26.83 9.77
N LEU A 8 30.71 26.85 8.73
CA LEU A 8 30.32 26.33 7.42
C LEU A 8 30.11 24.80 7.43
N VAL A 9 30.97 24.07 8.14
CA VAL A 9 30.87 22.62 8.26
C VAL A 9 29.65 22.23 9.11
N VAL A 10 29.36 22.93 10.19
CA VAL A 10 28.19 22.70 11.04
C VAL A 10 26.90 23.03 10.27
N SER A 11 26.88 24.09 9.47
CA SER A 11 25.74 24.46 8.63
C SER A 11 25.46 23.42 7.55
N ALA A 12 26.49 22.85 6.93
CA ALA A 12 26.36 21.78 5.93
C ALA A 12 25.83 20.47 6.54
N LEU A 13 26.26 20.15 7.77
CA LEU A 13 25.78 18.98 8.49
C LEU A 13 24.29 19.08 8.89
N VAL A 14 23.83 20.26 9.26
CA VAL A 14 22.42 20.52 9.62
C VAL A 14 21.52 20.40 8.39
N VAL A 15 21.97 20.82 7.21
CA VAL A 15 21.21 20.69 5.95
C VAL A 15 21.06 19.22 5.52
N LEU A 16 22.08 18.39 5.77
CA LEU A 16 22.03 16.95 5.49
C LEU A 16 21.09 16.21 6.42
N ALA A 17 20.93 16.65 7.68
CA ALA A 17 19.98 16.06 8.63
C ALA A 17 18.51 16.41 8.32
N GLY A 18 18.25 17.48 7.57
CA GLY A 18 16.90 17.91 7.18
C GLY A 18 16.25 17.11 6.05
N CYS A 19 16.98 16.19 5.41
CA CYS A 19 16.44 15.31 4.35
C CYS A 19 15.87 13.99 4.89
N ALA A 20 15.76 13.83 6.21
CA ALA A 20 15.33 12.59 6.82
C ALA A 20 13.82 12.44 6.80
N THR A 21 13.29 11.79 5.79
CA THR A 21 12.55 10.54 5.96
C THR A 21 11.09 10.69 6.34
N ARG A 22 10.27 10.70 5.31
CA ARG A 22 8.94 10.08 5.46
C ARG A 22 9.17 8.59 5.57
N GLU A 23 8.68 7.97 6.63
CA GLU A 23 8.62 6.52 6.71
C GLU A 23 7.89 5.99 5.48
N PRO A 24 8.47 5.02 4.73
CA PRO A 24 7.77 4.44 3.61
C PRO A 24 6.51 3.74 4.10
N LEU A 25 5.42 3.87 3.33
CA LEU A 25 4.18 3.17 3.56
C LEU A 25 4.46 1.66 3.53
N GLU A 26 4.36 0.98 4.67
CA GLU A 26 4.52 -0.47 4.75
C GLU A 26 3.25 -1.16 4.25
N PRO A 27 3.32 -1.92 3.14
CA PRO A 27 2.18 -2.72 2.71
C PRO A 27 2.02 -3.96 3.57
N ARG A 28 0.77 -4.41 3.74
CA ARG A 28 0.48 -5.74 4.23
C ARG A 28 0.52 -6.71 3.06
N GLU A 29 1.18 -7.83 3.24
CA GLU A 29 1.35 -8.83 2.19
C GLU A 29 0.70 -10.14 2.59
N LEU A 30 0.09 -10.81 1.62
CA LEU A 30 -0.37 -12.18 1.73
C LEU A 30 -0.22 -12.88 0.39
N ARG A 31 0.11 -14.17 0.44
CA ARG A 31 0.23 -15.02 -0.73
C ARG A 31 -1.03 -15.84 -0.91
N TYR A 32 -1.48 -15.97 -2.18
CA TYR A 32 -2.64 -16.77 -2.56
C TYR A 32 -2.24 -17.82 -3.60
N ALA A 33 -2.96 -18.95 -3.61
CA ALA A 33 -2.76 -19.99 -4.62
C ALA A 33 -3.32 -19.58 -5.99
N ALA A 34 -4.33 -18.69 -6.02
CA ALA A 34 -4.94 -18.23 -7.25
C ALA A 34 -3.96 -17.42 -8.12
N PRO A 35 -4.06 -17.52 -9.46
CA PRO A 35 -3.25 -16.73 -10.39
C PRO A 35 -3.44 -15.22 -10.18
N ALA A 36 -2.42 -14.44 -10.51
CA ALA A 36 -2.40 -12.99 -10.29
C ALA A 36 -3.59 -12.27 -10.93
N GLU A 37 -3.96 -12.61 -12.16
CA GLU A 37 -5.09 -11.99 -12.85
C GLU A 37 -6.42 -12.24 -12.11
N GLN A 38 -6.68 -13.48 -11.70
CA GLN A 38 -7.87 -13.85 -10.95
C GLN A 38 -7.90 -13.13 -9.59
N THR A 39 -6.80 -13.15 -8.87
CA THR A 39 -6.66 -12.47 -7.58
C THR A 39 -6.90 -10.97 -7.69
N PHE A 40 -6.34 -10.34 -8.72
CA PHE A 40 -6.53 -8.92 -8.97
C PHE A 40 -8.00 -8.56 -9.23
N ARG A 41 -8.68 -9.33 -10.08
CA ARG A 41 -10.10 -9.12 -10.38
C ARG A 41 -10.97 -9.26 -9.12
N HIS A 42 -10.76 -10.30 -8.34
CA HIS A 42 -11.48 -10.50 -7.08
C HIS A 42 -11.19 -9.39 -6.05
N ALA A 43 -9.95 -8.93 -5.98
CA ALA A 43 -9.58 -7.84 -5.10
C ALA A 43 -10.27 -6.51 -5.47
N VAL A 44 -10.33 -6.19 -6.74
CA VAL A 44 -11.04 -4.99 -7.24
C VAL A 44 -12.54 -5.11 -6.99
N GLU A 45 -13.13 -6.26 -7.26
CA GLU A 45 -14.55 -6.51 -6.98
C GLU A 45 -14.87 -6.39 -5.49
N LEU A 46 -13.99 -6.89 -4.63
CA LEU A 46 -14.14 -6.75 -3.18
C LEU A 46 -14.11 -5.29 -2.73
N MET A 47 -13.21 -4.49 -3.28
CA MET A 47 -13.18 -3.05 -3.01
C MET A 47 -14.51 -2.39 -3.37
N ILE A 48 -15.05 -2.71 -4.55
CA ILE A 48 -16.34 -2.17 -5.02
C ILE A 48 -17.48 -2.64 -4.11
N ALA A 49 -17.51 -3.91 -3.73
CA ALA A 49 -18.53 -4.46 -2.84
C ALA A 49 -18.53 -3.82 -1.45
N GLN A 50 -17.36 -3.37 -0.99
CA GLN A 50 -17.22 -2.66 0.29
C GLN A 50 -17.50 -1.15 0.20
N GLY A 51 -17.92 -0.66 -0.95
CA GLY A 51 -18.28 0.74 -1.16
C GLY A 51 -17.14 1.65 -1.59
N TYR A 52 -15.96 1.09 -1.90
CA TYR A 52 -14.87 1.89 -2.46
C TYR A 52 -15.14 2.26 -3.92
N VAL A 53 -14.74 3.46 -4.28
CA VAL A 53 -14.69 3.90 -5.68
C VAL A 53 -13.30 3.60 -6.21
N VAL A 54 -13.20 2.75 -7.20
CA VAL A 54 -11.94 2.42 -7.87
C VAL A 54 -11.58 3.59 -8.78
N LYS A 55 -10.52 4.28 -8.46
CA LYS A 55 -10.04 5.44 -9.23
C LYS A 55 -9.07 5.05 -10.33
N HIS A 56 -8.32 4.01 -10.09
CA HIS A 56 -7.37 3.47 -11.03
C HIS A 56 -7.28 1.96 -10.86
N ALA A 57 -7.29 1.24 -11.97
CA ALA A 57 -7.04 -0.20 -11.99
C ALA A 57 -6.34 -0.58 -13.30
N ASP A 58 -5.17 -1.17 -13.19
CA ASP A 58 -4.36 -1.62 -14.31
C ASP A 58 -4.03 -3.10 -14.12
N LEU A 59 -4.73 -3.95 -14.86
CA LEU A 59 -4.57 -5.39 -14.80
C LEU A 59 -3.15 -5.83 -15.23
N ALA A 60 -2.59 -5.19 -16.24
CA ALA A 60 -1.28 -5.55 -16.77
C ALA A 60 -0.16 -5.27 -15.76
N LEU A 61 -0.28 -4.18 -14.99
CA LEU A 61 0.65 -3.83 -13.93
C LEU A 61 0.28 -4.44 -12.57
N GLY A 62 -0.93 -5.00 -12.43
CA GLY A 62 -1.43 -5.52 -11.17
C GLY A 62 -1.62 -4.46 -10.09
N ARG A 63 -1.95 -3.23 -10.48
CA ARG A 63 -2.10 -2.09 -9.56
C ARG A 63 -3.50 -1.52 -9.58
N ALA A 64 -4.02 -1.22 -8.40
CA ALA A 64 -5.28 -0.52 -8.25
C ALA A 64 -5.21 0.47 -7.08
N GLU A 65 -5.97 1.54 -7.20
CA GLU A 65 -6.20 2.51 -6.14
C GLU A 65 -7.70 2.78 -6.03
N ALA A 66 -8.20 2.75 -4.79
CA ALA A 66 -9.59 2.95 -4.49
C ALA A 66 -9.77 3.88 -3.29
N SER A 67 -10.85 4.63 -3.28
CA SER A 67 -11.18 5.56 -2.21
C SER A 67 -12.55 5.28 -1.62
N LEU A 68 -12.65 5.39 -0.30
CA LEU A 68 -13.91 5.40 0.40
C LEU A 68 -14.24 6.84 0.83
N ALA A 69 -15.38 7.36 0.37
CA ALA A 69 -15.82 8.72 0.65
C ALA A 69 -16.33 8.87 2.08
N ARG A 70 -15.41 8.94 3.01
CA ARG A 70 -15.63 9.29 4.42
C ARG A 70 -14.69 10.43 4.79
N TRP A 71 -15.04 11.19 5.77
CA TRP A 71 -14.13 12.19 6.29
C TRP A 71 -13.41 11.69 7.56
N PRO A 72 -12.05 11.65 7.58
CA PRO A 72 -11.16 11.84 6.43
C PRO A 72 -11.21 10.66 5.46
N GLU A 73 -10.89 10.92 4.19
CA GLU A 73 -10.95 9.92 3.11
C GLU A 73 -10.03 8.73 3.36
N TYR A 74 -10.58 7.52 3.19
CA TYR A 74 -9.79 6.29 3.18
C TYR A 74 -9.37 5.95 1.76
N ARG A 75 -8.12 5.59 1.59
CA ARG A 75 -7.58 5.13 0.30
C ARG A 75 -6.89 3.79 0.47
N LEU A 76 -7.16 2.89 -0.46
CA LEU A 76 -6.45 1.61 -0.58
C LEU A 76 -5.56 1.64 -1.81
N ARG A 77 -4.35 1.15 -1.66
CA ARG A 77 -3.42 0.89 -2.76
C ARG A 77 -3.12 -0.58 -2.80
N LEU A 78 -3.36 -1.18 -3.95
CA LEU A 78 -3.22 -2.61 -4.20
C LEU A 78 -2.13 -2.85 -5.23
N GLN A 79 -1.32 -3.87 -4.98
CA GLN A 79 -0.44 -4.44 -5.99
C GLN A 79 -0.51 -5.96 -5.92
N VAL A 80 -0.75 -6.58 -7.06
CA VAL A 80 -0.77 -8.04 -7.22
C VAL A 80 0.30 -8.42 -8.21
N SER A 81 1.15 -9.37 -7.82
CA SER A 81 2.21 -9.91 -8.68
C SER A 81 2.12 -11.42 -8.74
N GLU A 82 2.61 -12.00 -9.84
CA GLU A 82 2.74 -13.45 -9.96
C GLU A 82 3.88 -13.97 -9.11
N GLU A 83 3.65 -15.11 -8.47
CA GLU A 83 4.65 -15.79 -7.66
C GLU A 83 4.42 -17.29 -7.71
N GLY A 84 5.25 -18.01 -8.45
CA GLY A 84 5.26 -19.47 -8.48
C GLY A 84 3.92 -20.12 -8.88
N GLY A 85 3.22 -19.55 -9.86
CA GLY A 85 1.88 -20.01 -10.30
C GLY A 85 0.71 -19.46 -9.48
N GLY A 86 0.99 -18.91 -8.30
CA GLY A 86 0.03 -18.17 -7.48
C GLY A 86 0.23 -16.66 -7.57
N SER A 87 -0.20 -15.95 -6.56
CA SER A 87 -0.08 -14.50 -6.51
C SER A 87 0.34 -14.00 -5.13
N ARG A 88 1.02 -12.86 -5.13
CA ARG A 88 1.32 -12.09 -3.93
C ARG A 88 0.53 -10.80 -3.98
N VAL A 89 -0.23 -10.55 -2.94
CA VAL A 89 -0.99 -9.31 -2.76
C VAL A 89 -0.27 -8.42 -1.77
N ARG A 90 -0.05 -7.19 -2.18
CA ARG A 90 0.46 -6.11 -1.32
C ARG A 90 -0.60 -5.02 -1.28
N VAL A 91 -1.07 -4.72 -0.09
CA VAL A 91 -2.10 -3.70 0.11
C VAL A 91 -1.68 -2.75 1.22
N SER A 92 -1.95 -1.48 1.02
CA SER A 92 -1.72 -0.43 2.01
C SER A 92 -2.91 0.51 2.08
N ALA A 93 -3.10 1.12 3.22
CA ALA A 93 -4.22 2.02 3.47
C ALA A 93 -3.73 3.35 4.02
N LEU A 94 -4.42 4.41 3.60
CA LEU A 94 -4.24 5.77 4.09
C LEU A 94 -5.57 6.30 4.62
N ARG A 95 -5.51 7.01 5.73
CA ARG A 95 -6.63 7.80 6.25
C ARG A 95 -6.25 9.27 6.17
N GLY A 96 -6.87 10.00 5.26
CA GLY A 96 -6.34 11.31 4.87
C GLY A 96 -4.95 11.14 4.27
N ASN A 97 -3.95 11.82 4.82
CA ASN A 97 -2.55 11.68 4.42
C ASN A 97 -1.73 10.78 5.36
N GLN A 98 -2.38 10.14 6.32
CA GLN A 98 -1.72 9.31 7.32
C GLN A 98 -1.75 7.83 6.92
N PRO A 99 -0.58 7.17 6.81
CA PRO A 99 -0.53 5.72 6.64
C PRO A 99 -1.18 5.01 7.82
N LEU A 100 -2.01 4.01 7.54
CA LEU A 100 -2.56 3.15 8.57
C LEU A 100 -1.60 1.98 8.87
N PRO A 101 -1.58 1.47 10.11
CA PRO A 101 -0.79 0.29 10.42
C PRO A 101 -1.19 -0.89 9.54
N PRO A 102 -0.22 -1.70 9.05
CA PRO A 102 -0.50 -2.80 8.13
C PRO A 102 -1.55 -3.80 8.63
N TYR A 103 -1.58 -4.10 9.93
CA TYR A 103 -2.50 -5.08 10.53
C TYR A 103 -3.99 -4.70 10.36
N VAL A 104 -4.30 -3.44 10.14
CA VAL A 104 -5.68 -2.96 9.91
C VAL A 104 -6.30 -3.63 8.66
N LEU A 105 -5.45 -4.10 7.75
CA LEU A 105 -5.84 -4.73 6.49
C LEU A 105 -6.00 -6.25 6.59
N ASP A 106 -5.70 -6.86 7.72
CA ASP A 106 -5.84 -8.31 7.89
C ASP A 106 -7.26 -8.81 7.61
N PRO A 107 -8.34 -8.16 8.10
CA PRO A 107 -9.69 -8.60 7.76
C PRO A 107 -10.00 -8.52 6.26
N TRP A 108 -9.49 -7.52 5.56
CA TRP A 108 -9.66 -7.38 4.11
C TRP A 108 -8.96 -8.50 3.35
N LEU A 109 -7.74 -8.86 3.74
CA LEU A 109 -6.97 -9.94 3.14
C LEU A 109 -7.63 -11.32 3.38
N VAL A 110 -8.20 -11.53 4.56
CA VAL A 110 -8.97 -12.75 4.88
C VAL A 110 -10.24 -12.82 4.05
N GLU A 111 -10.95 -11.73 3.87
CA GLU A 111 -12.13 -11.67 3.01
C GLU A 111 -11.79 -11.97 1.56
N LEU A 112 -10.69 -11.43 1.06
CA LEU A 112 -10.20 -11.76 -0.28
C LEU A 112 -9.92 -13.26 -0.42
N GLN A 113 -9.32 -13.86 0.58
CA GLN A 113 -9.06 -15.30 0.63
C GLN A 113 -10.36 -16.10 0.51
N HIS A 114 -11.41 -15.68 1.21
CA HIS A 114 -12.74 -16.28 1.10
C HIS A 114 -13.34 -16.14 -0.29
N THR A 115 -13.24 -14.97 -0.90
CA THR A 115 -13.79 -14.77 -2.27
C THR A 115 -13.06 -15.59 -3.32
N LEU A 116 -11.79 -15.92 -3.09
CA LEU A 116 -11.00 -16.80 -3.95
C LEU A 116 -11.27 -18.29 -3.69
N GLY A 117 -12.10 -18.63 -2.69
CA GLY A 117 -12.38 -20.01 -2.33
C GLY A 117 -11.23 -20.73 -1.65
N GLU A 118 -10.25 -20.02 -1.12
CA GLU A 118 -9.10 -20.58 -0.43
C GLU A 118 -9.41 -20.76 1.07
N ALA A 119 -8.97 -21.91 1.61
CA ALA A 119 -9.05 -22.14 3.04
C ALA A 119 -8.05 -21.24 3.80
N PRO A 120 -8.43 -20.78 4.99
CA PRO A 120 -7.52 -20.03 5.84
C PRO A 120 -6.33 -20.85 6.31
#